data_592057e3fd1e3c81bc3a1eba464f511a
#
_entry.id   592057e3fd1e3c81bc3a1eba464f511a
#
_cell.length_a   1.000
_cell.length_b   1.000
_cell.length_c   1.000
_cell.angle_alpha   90.00
_cell.angle_beta   90.00
_cell.angle_gamma   90.00
#
_symmetry.space_group_name_H-M   'P 1'
#
loop_
_entity.id
_entity.type
_entity.pdbx_description
1 polymer ?
#
loop_
_entity_poly.entity_id
_entity_poly.type
_entity_poly.pdbx_seq_one_letter_code
_entity_poly.pdbx_strand_id
1 'polypeptide(L)'
;MNMNRRDFLSASGMVGVAAVTGCASLQTAGVKPEPKFAWSELIHLGMNQWHEIPLRQKWPNVTDPVIADAIADEYNAADHVRFDESVWARVSAKFKNVGVNQIVIDLGEAVEYPSHPELAVKGSWSADKLRGEIRRLRSMGFEPIPKLNFSTSHDIWLKDYHRMVSSPKYYEVVKNLIRDVCEIFETPRYFHLGLDEEVPGFQNGQKIMIVRQGDLWWNDVLFFVRETERHGARAWVWSDYLRRHEPEEFARRMPKSVVQSPWWYIGKFDPEKNLPTKAMVRLAKLGYDVIPCSSNCYSHPGAMESVVEFCRKTFDPEHVLGFQMAPWLEMNKVFEKRWFESADQLAASRLKWQA
;
A
#
# COMPACT_ATOMS: atom_id res chain seq x y z
N MET A 1 -3.34 -50.01 38.76
CA MET A 1 -4.50 -49.89 39.66
C MET A 1 -5.46 -48.91 39.04
N ASN A 2 -6.54 -49.43 38.49
CA ASN A 2 -7.63 -48.68 37.90
C ASN A 2 -8.44 -47.96 38.98
N MET A 3 -8.82 -46.72 38.76
CA MET A 3 -10.03 -46.19 39.38
C MET A 3 -10.81 -45.30 38.41
N ASN A 4 -12.08 -45.67 38.31
CA ASN A 4 -13.08 -45.26 37.34
C ASN A 4 -13.70 -43.87 37.64
N ARG A 5 -14.24 -43.27 36.57
CA ARG A 5 -15.22 -42.22 36.57
C ARG A 5 -16.52 -42.63 37.28
N ARG A 6 -17.15 -41.66 37.91
CA ARG A 6 -18.54 -41.52 38.41
C ARG A 6 -18.62 -41.32 39.91
N ASP A 7 -19.56 -40.39 40.18
CA ASP A 7 -20.18 -40.04 41.46
C ASP A 7 -19.66 -38.78 42.13
N PHE A 8 -20.36 -37.68 41.81
CA PHE A 8 -20.93 -36.77 42.83
C PHE A 8 -22.05 -35.96 42.22
N LEU A 9 -23.27 -36.44 42.41
CA LEU A 9 -24.47 -35.64 42.29
C LEU A 9 -25.01 -35.34 43.71
N SER A 10 -25.61 -34.15 43.84
CA SER A 10 -26.53 -33.70 44.87
C SER A 10 -25.99 -33.09 46.16
N ALA A 11 -26.12 -31.75 46.22
CA ALA A 11 -26.65 -31.10 47.43
C ALA A 11 -27.36 -29.78 47.00
N SER A 12 -28.67 -29.77 47.19
CA SER A 12 -29.55 -28.61 47.03
C SER A 12 -29.34 -27.60 48.15
N GLY A 13 -29.24 -26.30 47.80
CA GLY A 13 -29.28 -25.22 48.77
C GLY A 13 -29.91 -23.99 48.12
N MET A 14 -31.21 -23.73 48.40
CA MET A 14 -31.89 -22.49 48.09
C MET A 14 -31.38 -21.35 48.97
N VAL A 15 -31.00 -20.21 48.38
CA VAL A 15 -31.06 -18.89 49.04
C VAL A 15 -31.21 -17.80 48.00
N GLY A 16 -32.31 -17.03 48.12
CA GLY A 16 -32.34 -15.58 47.94
C GLY A 16 -32.26 -14.99 46.55
N VAL A 17 -33.38 -14.70 45.94
CA VAL A 17 -33.54 -13.75 44.82
C VAL A 17 -33.35 -12.34 45.33
N ALA A 18 -32.28 -11.66 44.90
CA ALA A 18 -32.15 -10.21 44.90
C ALA A 18 -32.17 -9.73 43.45
N ALA A 19 -33.29 -9.13 43.06
CA ALA A 19 -33.45 -8.47 41.78
C ALA A 19 -32.58 -7.21 41.75
N VAL A 20 -31.45 -7.24 41.03
CA VAL A 20 -30.72 -6.05 40.64
C VAL A 20 -31.11 -5.74 39.20
N THR A 21 -31.99 -4.76 39.01
CA THR A 21 -32.27 -4.16 37.71
C THR A 21 -31.05 -3.33 37.27
N GLY A 22 -30.10 -3.99 36.66
CA GLY A 22 -29.03 -3.34 35.91
C GLY A 22 -29.48 -3.20 34.48
N CYS A 23 -29.80 -1.98 34.03
CA CYS A 23 -29.88 -1.64 32.62
C CYS A 23 -28.53 -1.88 31.98
N ALA A 24 -28.30 -3.08 31.45
CA ALA A 24 -27.23 -3.31 30.51
C ALA A 24 -27.64 -2.60 29.20
N SER A 25 -27.08 -1.46 28.94
CA SER A 25 -27.09 -0.86 27.59
C SER A 25 -26.45 -1.88 26.65
N LEU A 26 -27.26 -2.54 25.87
CA LEU A 26 -26.84 -3.26 24.68
C LEU A 26 -26.15 -2.23 23.78
N GLN A 27 -24.81 -2.16 23.85
CA GLN A 27 -24.03 -1.56 22.79
C GLN A 27 -24.34 -2.40 21.55
N THR A 28 -25.21 -1.88 20.71
CA THR A 28 -25.35 -2.37 19.34
C THR A 28 -23.96 -2.32 18.73
N ALA A 29 -23.37 -3.49 18.49
CA ALA A 29 -22.19 -3.60 17.68
C ALA A 29 -22.48 -2.86 16.38
N GLY A 30 -21.92 -1.67 16.22
CA GLY A 30 -22.13 -0.84 15.05
C GLY A 30 -21.80 -1.67 13.83
N VAL A 31 -22.77 -1.83 12.93
CA VAL A 31 -22.57 -2.41 11.61
C VAL A 31 -21.40 -1.63 10.99
N LYS A 32 -20.25 -2.27 10.79
CA LYS A 32 -19.15 -1.63 10.06
C LYS A 32 -19.71 -1.22 8.71
N PRO A 33 -19.61 0.06 8.31
CA PRO A 33 -20.12 0.48 7.01
C PRO A 33 -19.48 -0.38 5.94
N GLU A 34 -20.27 -0.80 4.95
CA GLU A 34 -19.74 -1.56 3.82
C GLU A 34 -18.56 -0.80 3.19
N PRO A 35 -17.49 -1.51 2.83
CA PRO A 35 -16.29 -0.89 2.28
C PRO A 35 -16.64 -0.17 0.98
N LYS A 36 -16.48 1.15 0.96
CA LYS A 36 -16.68 1.94 -0.24
C LYS A 36 -15.69 1.51 -1.31
N PHE A 37 -16.14 1.44 -2.56
CA PHE A 37 -15.27 1.27 -3.72
C PHE A 37 -14.18 2.34 -3.72
N ALA A 38 -12.91 1.93 -3.82
CA ALA A 38 -11.77 2.83 -3.67
C ALA A 38 -11.46 3.58 -4.99
N TRP A 39 -11.47 4.90 -4.92
CA TRP A 39 -10.87 5.79 -5.93
C TRP A 39 -9.66 6.43 -5.25
N SER A 40 -8.49 5.85 -5.49
CA SER A 40 -7.31 6.02 -4.65
C SER A 40 -6.21 6.82 -5.37
N GLU A 41 -5.56 7.72 -4.63
CA GLU A 41 -4.29 8.34 -5.03
C GLU A 41 -3.18 7.90 -4.08
N LEU A 42 -2.02 7.54 -4.63
CA LEU A 42 -0.82 7.25 -3.87
C LEU A 42 0.07 8.48 -3.86
N ILE A 43 0.44 8.92 -2.66
CA ILE A 43 1.37 10.02 -2.45
C ILE A 43 2.61 9.56 -1.70
N HIS A 44 3.74 10.21 -1.92
CA HIS A 44 4.98 9.96 -1.21
C HIS A 44 5.21 11.03 -0.15
N LEU A 45 5.19 10.65 1.12
CA LEU A 45 5.74 11.46 2.20
C LEU A 45 7.25 11.22 2.25
N GLY A 46 7.69 9.95 2.16
CA GLY A 46 9.06 9.52 1.98
C GLY A 46 9.37 9.13 0.54
N MET A 47 10.56 9.52 0.05
CA MET A 47 11.00 9.28 -1.33
C MET A 47 12.29 8.44 -1.42
N ASN A 48 12.92 8.07 -0.29
CA ASN A 48 14.20 7.36 -0.28
C ASN A 48 14.04 5.85 -0.51
N GLN A 49 13.43 5.49 -1.63
CA GLN A 49 13.12 4.09 -1.92
C GLN A 49 14.05 3.46 -2.96
N TRP A 50 14.61 4.25 -3.91
CA TRP A 50 15.18 3.69 -5.12
C TRP A 50 16.72 3.72 -5.18
N HIS A 51 17.35 4.88 -4.98
CA HIS A 51 18.77 5.05 -5.28
C HIS A 51 19.58 5.45 -4.07
N GLU A 52 20.45 4.55 -3.62
CA GLU A 52 21.53 4.82 -2.65
C GLU A 52 22.74 5.49 -3.33
N ILE A 53 22.99 5.13 -4.60
CA ILE A 53 24.00 5.76 -5.46
C ILE A 53 23.26 6.71 -6.39
N PRO A 54 23.60 8.01 -6.41
CA PRO A 54 22.91 8.99 -7.26
C PRO A 54 22.93 8.59 -8.74
N LEU A 55 21.76 8.54 -9.36
CA LEU A 55 21.57 8.28 -10.78
C LEU A 55 20.64 9.33 -11.37
N ARG A 56 20.92 9.82 -12.59
CA ARG A 56 20.03 10.71 -13.29
C ARG A 56 19.00 9.92 -14.12
N GLN A 57 17.76 10.06 -13.78
CA GLN A 57 16.63 9.42 -14.47
C GLN A 57 16.23 10.17 -15.74
N LYS A 58 15.70 9.43 -16.71
CA LYS A 58 15.02 10.01 -17.88
C LYS A 58 13.70 9.30 -18.10
N TRP A 59 12.61 10.05 -18.03
CA TRP A 59 11.30 9.48 -18.32
C TRP A 59 10.96 9.65 -19.81
N PRO A 60 10.50 8.59 -20.47
CA PRO A 60 10.02 8.67 -21.83
C PRO A 60 8.90 9.72 -21.97
N ASN A 61 8.93 10.48 -23.07
CA ASN A 61 7.88 11.47 -23.41
C ASN A 61 7.75 12.68 -22.47
N VAL A 62 8.65 12.90 -21.53
CA VAL A 62 8.72 14.15 -20.76
C VAL A 62 9.58 15.15 -21.56
N THR A 63 8.91 16.12 -22.18
CA THR A 63 9.56 17.12 -23.07
C THR A 63 9.74 18.48 -22.40
N ASP A 64 9.04 18.75 -21.30
CA ASP A 64 9.25 19.98 -20.52
C ASP A 64 10.60 19.92 -19.82
N PRO A 65 11.53 20.85 -20.10
CA PRO A 65 12.89 20.79 -19.56
C PRO A 65 12.93 21.00 -18.04
N VAL A 66 12.00 21.77 -17.46
CA VAL A 66 11.94 21.98 -16.00
C VAL A 66 11.50 20.69 -15.30
N ILE A 67 10.48 20.02 -15.84
CA ILE A 67 10.01 18.74 -15.31
C ILE A 67 11.07 17.66 -15.52
N ALA A 68 11.70 17.61 -16.68
CA ALA A 68 12.73 16.62 -16.99
C ALA A 68 13.96 16.75 -16.06
N ASP A 69 14.36 17.98 -15.72
CA ASP A 69 15.46 18.23 -14.79
C ASP A 69 15.06 17.89 -13.34
N ALA A 70 13.86 18.23 -12.92
CA ALA A 70 13.34 17.90 -11.60
C ALA A 70 13.24 16.37 -11.37
N ILE A 71 12.78 15.62 -12.38
CA ILE A 71 12.72 14.15 -12.33
C ILE A 71 14.11 13.52 -12.29
N ALA A 72 15.09 14.17 -12.92
CA ALA A 72 16.40 13.53 -13.14
C ALA A 72 17.06 13.02 -11.85
N ASP A 73 16.90 13.73 -10.73
CA ASP A 73 17.49 13.40 -9.45
C ASP A 73 16.46 12.99 -8.37
N GLU A 74 15.18 12.93 -8.74
CA GLU A 74 14.05 12.73 -7.80
C GLU A 74 14.15 11.43 -7.02
N TYR A 75 14.63 10.36 -7.63
CA TYR A 75 14.71 9.04 -7.01
C TYR A 75 15.99 8.80 -6.22
N ASN A 76 16.88 9.78 -6.14
CA ASN A 76 18.06 9.71 -5.31
C ASN A 76 17.71 9.93 -3.84
N ALA A 77 18.27 9.12 -2.95
CA ALA A 77 18.07 9.27 -1.52
C ALA A 77 18.59 10.63 -1.03
N ALA A 78 17.80 11.29 -0.20
CA ALA A 78 18.09 12.59 0.42
C ALA A 78 18.18 12.46 1.94
N ASP A 79 18.87 13.40 2.58
CA ASP A 79 18.98 13.48 4.04
C ASP A 79 17.83 14.27 4.70
N HIS A 80 16.83 14.64 3.93
CA HIS A 80 15.67 15.42 4.35
C HIS A 80 14.39 15.01 3.61
N VAL A 81 13.24 15.32 4.21
CA VAL A 81 11.91 15.11 3.62
C VAL A 81 11.66 16.10 2.50
N ARG A 82 11.21 15.60 1.35
CA ARG A 82 10.91 16.37 0.13
C ARG A 82 9.40 16.48 -0.09
N PHE A 83 8.72 17.12 0.86
CA PHE A 83 7.26 17.22 0.88
C PHE A 83 6.81 18.65 1.25
N ASP A 84 6.20 19.35 0.31
CA ASP A 84 5.65 20.71 0.51
C ASP A 84 4.20 20.62 1.01
N GLU A 85 3.99 20.89 2.30
CA GLU A 85 2.68 20.85 2.93
C GLU A 85 1.70 21.88 2.31
N SER A 86 2.20 22.98 1.77
CA SER A 86 1.35 23.99 1.12
C SER A 86 0.82 23.51 -0.23
N VAL A 87 1.64 22.78 -0.99
CA VAL A 87 1.22 22.08 -2.22
C VAL A 87 0.24 20.98 -1.88
N TRP A 88 0.55 20.16 -0.86
CA TRP A 88 -0.32 19.11 -0.40
C TRP A 88 -1.70 19.60 0.03
N ALA A 89 -1.80 20.75 0.69
CA ALA A 89 -3.09 21.33 1.05
C ALA A 89 -3.96 21.60 -0.20
N ARG A 90 -3.37 22.11 -1.28
CA ARG A 90 -4.09 22.35 -2.54
C ARG A 90 -4.41 21.06 -3.30
N VAL A 91 -3.46 20.13 -3.34
CA VAL A 91 -3.63 18.81 -3.99
C VAL A 91 -4.73 18.01 -3.28
N SER A 92 -4.71 17.92 -1.95
CA SER A 92 -5.76 17.23 -1.21
C SER A 92 -7.14 17.87 -1.37
N ALA A 93 -7.23 19.21 -1.49
CA ALA A 93 -8.48 19.88 -1.83
C ALA A 93 -8.97 19.52 -3.24
N LYS A 94 -8.07 19.48 -4.24
CA LYS A 94 -8.40 19.01 -5.59
C LYS A 94 -8.89 17.58 -5.58
N PHE A 95 -8.21 16.66 -4.87
CA PHE A 95 -8.61 15.26 -4.73
C PHE A 95 -10.04 15.12 -4.20
N LYS A 96 -10.37 15.85 -3.13
CA LYS A 96 -11.73 15.88 -2.60
C LYS A 96 -12.75 16.34 -3.64
N ASN A 97 -12.46 17.40 -4.36
CA ASN A 97 -13.38 18.01 -5.33
C ASN A 97 -13.70 17.08 -6.50
N VAL A 98 -12.76 16.22 -6.91
CA VAL A 98 -12.96 15.27 -8.01
C VAL A 98 -13.43 13.90 -7.55
N GLY A 99 -13.60 13.71 -6.23
CA GLY A 99 -14.19 12.51 -5.64
C GLY A 99 -13.22 11.36 -5.43
N VAL A 100 -11.92 11.63 -5.30
CA VAL A 100 -10.98 10.71 -4.62
C VAL A 100 -11.51 10.45 -3.21
N ASN A 101 -11.48 9.22 -2.76
CA ASN A 101 -11.98 8.84 -1.44
C ASN A 101 -10.97 8.05 -0.60
N GLN A 102 -9.82 7.69 -1.17
CA GLN A 102 -8.77 6.98 -0.47
C GLN A 102 -7.40 7.57 -0.83
N ILE A 103 -6.55 7.76 0.18
CA ILE A 103 -5.17 8.24 0.01
C ILE A 103 -4.22 7.19 0.56
N VAL A 104 -3.40 6.60 -0.31
CA VAL A 104 -2.29 5.74 0.10
C VAL A 104 -1.08 6.63 0.36
N ILE A 105 -0.52 6.57 1.56
CA ILE A 105 0.60 7.40 1.99
C ILE A 105 1.84 6.53 2.11
N ASP A 106 2.79 6.71 1.19
CA ASP A 106 4.09 6.07 1.26
C ASP A 106 4.96 6.80 2.28
N LEU A 107 5.27 6.13 3.39
CA LEU A 107 5.83 6.76 4.58
C LEU A 107 7.37 6.77 4.56
N GLY A 108 7.97 5.63 4.21
CA GLY A 108 9.43 5.49 4.15
C GLY A 108 10.17 6.08 5.33
N GLU A 109 11.21 6.85 5.05
CA GLU A 109 12.05 7.57 6.01
C GLU A 109 11.42 8.83 6.61
N ALA A 110 10.27 9.24 6.10
CA ALA A 110 9.69 10.54 6.46
C ALA A 110 8.90 10.54 7.77
N VAL A 111 8.99 9.48 8.57
CA VAL A 111 8.32 9.36 9.87
C VAL A 111 9.32 8.98 10.96
N GLU A 112 9.22 9.66 12.10
CA GLU A 112 9.89 9.28 13.33
C GLU A 112 9.11 8.13 14.00
N TYR A 113 9.45 6.87 13.57
CA TYR A 113 8.79 5.69 14.14
C TYR A 113 9.19 5.51 15.59
N PRO A 114 8.24 5.31 16.54
CA PRO A 114 8.55 5.17 17.96
C PRO A 114 9.59 4.08 18.27
N SER A 115 9.55 2.97 17.54
CA SER A 115 10.48 1.85 17.75
C SER A 115 11.80 1.99 16.99
N HIS A 116 11.85 2.80 15.92
CA HIS A 116 12.98 2.95 15.01
C HIS A 116 13.20 4.40 14.58
N PRO A 117 13.48 5.33 15.54
CA PRO A 117 13.68 6.74 15.21
C PRO A 117 14.93 6.99 14.33
N GLU A 118 15.87 6.04 14.30
CA GLU A 118 17.08 6.11 13.47
C GLU A 118 16.79 6.07 11.97
N LEU A 119 15.60 5.64 11.55
CA LEU A 119 15.20 5.65 10.14
C LEU A 119 14.86 7.05 9.64
N ALA A 120 14.48 7.94 10.54
CA ALA A 120 14.08 9.31 10.20
C ALA A 120 15.23 10.10 9.55
N VAL A 121 14.84 11.05 8.70
CA VAL A 121 15.72 12.07 8.10
C VAL A 121 15.31 13.45 8.58
N LYS A 122 16.06 14.48 8.22
CA LYS A 122 15.75 15.87 8.62
C LYS A 122 14.34 16.25 8.11
N GLY A 123 13.49 16.71 9.02
CA GLY A 123 12.12 17.13 8.71
C GLY A 123 11.09 15.99 8.66
N SER A 124 11.47 14.78 9.06
CA SER A 124 10.52 13.68 9.24
C SER A 124 9.42 14.08 10.23
N TRP A 125 8.22 13.60 9.97
CA TRP A 125 7.07 13.89 10.79
C TRP A 125 7.07 13.04 12.06
N SER A 126 6.82 13.66 13.21
CA SER A 126 6.54 12.89 14.42
C SER A 126 5.27 12.06 14.25
N ALA A 127 5.15 10.98 15.03
CA ALA A 127 3.94 10.15 15.05
C ALA A 127 2.67 11.00 15.34
N ASP A 128 2.76 12.02 16.18
CA ASP A 128 1.63 12.89 16.51
C ASP A 128 1.26 13.83 15.35
N LYS A 129 2.24 14.35 14.62
CA LYS A 129 2.00 15.13 13.40
C LYS A 129 1.29 14.28 12.36
N LEU A 130 1.76 13.05 12.14
CA LEU A 130 1.13 12.13 11.20
C LEU A 130 -0.31 11.76 11.64
N ARG A 131 -0.55 11.48 12.93
CA ARG A 131 -1.91 11.28 13.46
C ARG A 131 -2.81 12.50 13.22
N GLY A 132 -2.27 13.71 13.39
CA GLY A 132 -2.98 14.96 13.08
C GLY A 132 -3.43 15.01 11.63
N GLU A 133 -2.54 14.69 10.71
CA GLU A 133 -2.82 14.66 9.29
C GLU A 133 -3.85 13.57 8.90
N ILE A 134 -3.71 12.36 9.45
CA ILE A 134 -4.68 11.27 9.27
C ILE A 134 -6.09 11.72 9.70
N ARG A 135 -6.22 12.40 10.84
CA ARG A 135 -7.51 12.95 11.30
C ARG A 135 -8.03 14.03 10.35
N ARG A 136 -7.15 14.91 9.84
CA ARG A 136 -7.52 15.93 8.85
C ARG A 136 -8.07 15.27 7.58
N LEU A 137 -7.39 14.27 7.03
CA LEU A 137 -7.83 13.55 5.84
C LEU A 137 -9.17 12.85 6.07
N ARG A 138 -9.36 12.20 7.21
CA ARG A 138 -10.64 11.59 7.58
C ARG A 138 -11.77 12.63 7.66
N SER A 139 -11.51 13.81 8.22
CA SER A 139 -12.49 14.90 8.29
C SER A 139 -12.87 15.45 6.91
N MET A 140 -11.98 15.33 5.94
CA MET A 140 -12.24 15.63 4.53
C MET A 140 -13.03 14.53 3.81
N GLY A 141 -13.22 13.37 4.43
CA GLY A 141 -13.94 12.21 3.86
C GLY A 141 -13.05 11.19 3.16
N PHE A 142 -11.73 11.32 3.28
CA PHE A 142 -10.79 10.33 2.78
C PHE A 142 -10.59 9.18 3.76
N GLU A 143 -10.22 8.03 3.21
CA GLU A 143 -9.67 6.89 3.93
C GLU A 143 -8.14 6.88 3.74
N PRO A 144 -7.36 7.28 4.75
CA PRO A 144 -5.90 7.18 4.68
C PRO A 144 -5.43 5.75 4.89
N ILE A 145 -4.58 5.27 3.99
CA ILE A 145 -3.98 3.94 3.98
C ILE A 145 -2.46 4.08 4.07
N PRO A 146 -1.79 3.41 5.02
CA PRO A 146 -0.34 3.40 5.08
C PRO A 146 0.28 2.53 4.00
N LYS A 147 1.46 2.95 3.53
CA LYS A 147 2.36 2.13 2.72
C LYS A 147 3.76 2.17 3.29
N LEU A 148 4.37 0.99 3.43
CA LEU A 148 5.81 0.79 3.57
C LEU A 148 6.26 -0.19 2.49
N ASN A 149 7.21 0.21 1.66
CA ASN A 149 7.68 -0.68 0.62
C ASN A 149 8.81 -1.58 1.16
N PHE A 150 8.54 -2.88 1.26
CA PHE A 150 9.50 -3.91 1.68
C PHE A 150 10.07 -4.71 0.50
N SER A 151 9.90 -4.22 -0.74
CA SER A 151 10.64 -4.72 -1.89
C SER A 151 12.12 -4.43 -1.73
N THR A 152 12.98 -5.41 -2.01
CA THR A 152 14.44 -5.22 -1.99
C THR A 152 14.94 -4.27 -3.09
N SER A 153 14.09 -3.90 -4.03
CA SER A 153 14.38 -2.85 -5.03
C SER A 153 13.99 -1.44 -4.55
N HIS A 154 13.21 -1.35 -3.45
CA HIS A 154 12.61 -0.09 -2.99
C HIS A 154 12.71 0.10 -1.46
N ASP A 155 13.74 -0.44 -0.82
CA ASP A 155 13.88 -0.47 0.64
C ASP A 155 15.07 0.36 1.19
N ILE A 156 15.65 1.24 0.37
CA ILE A 156 16.78 2.11 0.79
C ILE A 156 16.42 2.96 2.02
N TRP A 157 15.15 3.32 2.20
CA TRP A 157 14.64 4.02 3.37
C TRP A 157 14.87 3.28 4.70
N LEU A 158 15.06 1.95 4.65
CA LEU A 158 15.40 1.12 5.82
C LEU A 158 16.86 1.29 6.27
N LYS A 159 17.67 2.11 5.58
CA LYS A 159 19.09 2.35 5.89
C LYS A 159 19.85 1.02 6.04
N ASP A 160 20.61 0.81 7.10
CA ASP A 160 21.41 -0.42 7.27
C ASP A 160 20.56 -1.70 7.28
N TYR A 161 19.29 -1.62 7.65
CA TYR A 161 18.41 -2.80 7.70
C TYR A 161 18.06 -3.36 6.33
N HIS A 162 18.10 -2.56 5.25
CA HIS A 162 17.88 -3.06 3.89
C HIS A 162 18.91 -4.13 3.47
N ARG A 163 20.09 -4.16 4.13
CA ARG A 163 21.12 -5.17 3.91
C ARG A 163 20.96 -6.42 4.77
N MET A 164 20.02 -6.41 5.71
CA MET A 164 19.78 -7.50 6.64
C MET A 164 18.56 -8.35 6.27
N VAL A 165 18.07 -8.22 5.04
CA VAL A 165 16.88 -8.91 4.51
C VAL A 165 16.88 -10.38 4.91
N SER A 166 15.71 -10.88 5.33
CA SER A 166 15.47 -12.25 5.77
C SER A 166 16.25 -12.69 7.03
N SER A 167 16.88 -11.77 7.74
CA SER A 167 17.55 -12.08 9.02
C SER A 167 16.61 -11.89 10.23
N PRO A 168 16.94 -12.46 11.41
CA PRO A 168 16.17 -12.23 12.62
C PRO A 168 16.03 -10.73 12.97
N LYS A 169 17.10 -9.93 12.74
CA LYS A 169 17.07 -8.49 12.99
C LYS A 169 16.13 -7.76 12.04
N TYR A 170 16.13 -8.12 10.77
CA TYR A 170 15.21 -7.56 9.78
C TYR A 170 13.74 -7.84 10.16
N TYR A 171 13.42 -9.06 10.55
CA TYR A 171 12.07 -9.41 11.00
C TYR A 171 11.64 -8.66 12.25
N GLU A 172 12.54 -8.45 13.21
CA GLU A 172 12.27 -7.62 14.39
C GLU A 172 11.89 -6.19 13.98
N VAL A 173 12.69 -5.56 13.12
CA VAL A 173 12.48 -4.19 12.64
C VAL A 173 11.15 -4.09 11.88
N VAL A 174 10.91 -4.95 10.90
CA VAL A 174 9.67 -4.94 10.11
C VAL A 174 8.43 -5.13 10.98
N LYS A 175 8.48 -6.08 11.93
CA LYS A 175 7.39 -6.31 12.89
C LYS A 175 7.09 -5.04 13.70
N ASN A 176 8.12 -4.37 14.20
CA ASN A 176 7.97 -3.15 14.98
C ASN A 176 7.37 -2.02 14.13
N LEU A 177 7.86 -1.84 12.90
CA LEU A 177 7.35 -0.82 11.98
C LEU A 177 5.87 -1.05 11.61
N ILE A 178 5.48 -2.28 11.29
CA ILE A 178 4.08 -2.61 11.00
C ILE A 178 3.19 -2.29 12.21
N ARG A 179 3.62 -2.66 13.43
CA ARG A 179 2.90 -2.32 14.66
C ARG A 179 2.76 -0.80 14.82
N ASP A 180 3.87 -0.07 14.80
CA ASP A 180 3.88 1.39 15.03
C ASP A 180 2.97 2.11 14.02
N VAL A 181 3.01 1.71 12.75
CA VAL A 181 2.18 2.29 11.70
C VAL A 181 0.71 1.93 11.88
N CYS A 182 0.38 0.67 12.22
CA CYS A 182 -1.00 0.29 12.52
C CYS A 182 -1.57 1.07 13.71
N GLU A 183 -0.78 1.32 14.75
CA GLU A 183 -1.17 2.14 15.90
C GLU A 183 -1.34 3.61 15.53
N ILE A 184 -0.45 4.19 14.72
CA ILE A 184 -0.55 5.58 14.24
C ILE A 184 -1.81 5.77 13.39
N PHE A 185 -2.14 4.81 12.53
CA PHE A 185 -3.33 4.83 11.66
C PHE A 185 -4.60 4.31 12.36
N GLU A 186 -4.55 3.97 13.64
CA GLU A 186 -5.70 3.49 14.43
C GLU A 186 -6.38 2.28 13.76
N THR A 187 -5.60 1.27 13.44
CA THR A 187 -6.01 0.04 12.73
C THR A 187 -6.61 0.34 11.34
N PRO A 188 -5.77 0.62 10.33
CA PRO A 188 -6.23 0.90 8.97
C PRO A 188 -6.89 -0.35 8.35
N ARG A 189 -7.83 -0.15 7.42
CA ARG A 189 -8.47 -1.27 6.70
C ARG A 189 -7.44 -2.06 5.88
N TYR A 190 -6.54 -1.36 5.19
CA TYR A 190 -5.46 -1.94 4.40
C TYR A 190 -4.10 -1.43 4.86
N PHE A 191 -3.08 -2.22 4.60
CA PHE A 191 -1.67 -1.83 4.72
C PHE A 191 -0.94 -2.26 3.45
N HIS A 192 -0.42 -1.30 2.70
CA HIS A 192 0.30 -1.59 1.46
C HIS A 192 1.77 -1.91 1.76
N LEU A 193 2.20 -3.12 1.41
CA LEU A 193 3.53 -3.67 1.73
C LEU A 193 4.56 -3.51 0.60
N GLY A 194 4.16 -2.96 -0.55
CA GLY A 194 5.03 -2.86 -1.72
C GLY A 194 5.23 -4.20 -2.43
N LEU A 195 6.45 -4.71 -2.46
CA LEU A 195 6.88 -6.00 -3.04
C LEU A 195 6.89 -6.03 -4.58
N ASP A 196 7.18 -4.89 -5.20
CA ASP A 196 7.34 -4.72 -6.63
C ASP A 196 8.81 -4.85 -7.05
N GLU A 197 8.99 -5.22 -8.31
CA GLU A 197 10.26 -5.07 -9.06
C GLU A 197 11.50 -5.74 -8.45
N GLU A 198 11.37 -6.79 -7.66
CA GLU A 198 12.50 -7.51 -7.04
C GLU A 198 13.33 -8.29 -8.05
N VAL A 199 14.00 -7.55 -8.94
CA VAL A 199 14.91 -8.09 -9.95
C VAL A 199 16.15 -7.21 -10.09
N PRO A 200 17.30 -7.74 -10.49
CA PRO A 200 18.57 -6.99 -10.55
C PRO A 200 18.48 -5.68 -11.34
N GLY A 201 17.68 -5.64 -12.41
CA GLY A 201 17.56 -4.47 -13.29
C GLY A 201 16.98 -3.22 -12.61
N PHE A 202 16.26 -3.37 -11.49
CA PHE A 202 15.72 -2.25 -10.70
C PHE A 202 16.59 -1.88 -9.49
N GLN A 203 17.75 -2.53 -9.31
CA GLN A 203 18.66 -2.26 -8.19
C GLN A 203 19.98 -1.58 -8.63
N ASN A 204 19.99 -0.98 -9.82
CA ASN A 204 21.19 -0.33 -10.36
C ASN A 204 21.66 0.88 -9.52
N GLY A 205 20.78 1.50 -8.76
CA GLY A 205 21.07 2.59 -7.83
C GLY A 205 21.47 2.13 -6.43
N GLN A 206 21.61 0.84 -6.18
CA GLN A 206 21.95 0.29 -4.87
C GLN A 206 23.42 -0.15 -4.84
N LYS A 207 24.09 0.02 -3.69
CA LYS A 207 25.48 -0.46 -3.48
C LYS A 207 25.56 -1.98 -3.39
N ILE A 208 24.49 -2.61 -2.92
CA ILE A 208 24.36 -4.06 -2.78
C ILE A 208 23.02 -4.48 -3.37
N MET A 209 23.05 -5.41 -4.33
CA MET A 209 21.84 -6.00 -4.88
C MET A 209 21.43 -7.22 -4.07
N ILE A 210 20.17 -7.26 -3.65
CA ILE A 210 19.56 -8.39 -2.94
C ILE A 210 18.28 -8.77 -3.69
N VAL A 211 18.22 -10.01 -4.17
CA VAL A 211 17.03 -10.57 -4.82
C VAL A 211 16.61 -11.82 -4.07
N ARG A 212 15.49 -11.73 -3.39
CA ARG A 212 14.88 -12.89 -2.72
C ARG A 212 14.27 -13.84 -3.75
N GLN A 213 14.49 -15.12 -3.59
CA GLN A 213 13.99 -16.14 -4.53
C GLN A 213 13.35 -17.33 -3.80
N GLY A 214 12.41 -17.98 -4.45
CA GLY A 214 11.79 -19.20 -3.99
C GLY A 214 11.22 -19.09 -2.59
N ASP A 215 11.51 -20.06 -1.73
CA ASP A 215 10.99 -20.12 -0.36
C ASP A 215 11.40 -18.92 0.51
N LEU A 216 12.55 -18.29 0.25
CA LEU A 216 13.00 -17.13 1.00
C LEU A 216 12.05 -15.95 0.78
N TRP A 217 11.66 -15.68 -0.47
CA TRP A 217 10.69 -14.65 -0.80
C TRP A 217 9.33 -14.92 -0.14
N TRP A 218 8.86 -16.17 -0.23
CA TRP A 218 7.58 -16.56 0.36
C TRP A 218 7.58 -16.47 1.89
N ASN A 219 8.67 -16.86 2.55
CA ASN A 219 8.79 -16.77 4.00
C ASN A 219 8.67 -15.32 4.48
N ASP A 220 9.34 -14.38 3.79
CA ASP A 220 9.28 -12.97 4.11
C ASP A 220 7.89 -12.39 3.86
N VAL A 221 7.32 -12.60 2.68
CA VAL A 221 6.00 -12.08 2.34
C VAL A 221 4.92 -12.59 3.29
N LEU A 222 4.91 -13.90 3.58
CA LEU A 222 3.95 -14.47 4.50
C LEU A 222 4.17 -13.98 5.94
N PHE A 223 5.40 -13.64 6.32
CA PHE A 223 5.68 -12.98 7.58
C PHE A 223 5.05 -11.58 7.62
N PHE A 224 5.26 -10.74 6.59
CA PHE A 224 4.68 -9.40 6.51
C PHE A 224 3.14 -9.44 6.53
N VAL A 225 2.54 -10.35 5.78
CA VAL A 225 1.09 -10.56 5.76
C VAL A 225 0.59 -10.90 7.16
N ARG A 226 1.19 -11.89 7.83
CA ARG A 226 0.77 -12.29 9.19
C ARG A 226 0.91 -11.16 10.21
N GLU A 227 2.00 -10.39 10.16
CA GLU A 227 2.16 -9.26 11.09
C GLU A 227 1.12 -8.16 10.82
N THR A 228 0.84 -7.87 9.54
CA THR A 228 -0.22 -6.92 9.17
C THR A 228 -1.61 -7.36 9.66
N GLU A 229 -1.97 -8.62 9.40
CA GLU A 229 -3.28 -9.17 9.80
C GLU A 229 -3.42 -9.29 11.33
N ARG A 230 -2.32 -9.56 12.06
CA ARG A 230 -2.28 -9.57 13.52
C ARG A 230 -2.70 -8.22 14.12
N HIS A 231 -2.40 -7.12 13.44
CA HIS A 231 -2.80 -5.77 13.84
C HIS A 231 -4.15 -5.34 13.25
N GLY A 232 -4.91 -6.26 12.66
CA GLY A 232 -6.28 -6.03 12.18
C GLY A 232 -6.38 -5.33 10.82
N ALA A 233 -5.27 -5.10 10.13
CA ALA A 233 -5.24 -4.56 8.78
C ALA A 233 -5.20 -5.70 7.75
N ARG A 234 -5.78 -5.49 6.57
CA ARG A 234 -5.66 -6.41 5.44
C ARG A 234 -4.43 -6.04 4.61
N ALA A 235 -3.57 -7.01 4.33
CA ALA A 235 -2.37 -6.80 3.53
C ALA A 235 -2.72 -6.47 2.06
N TRP A 236 -1.98 -5.53 1.48
CA TRP A 236 -2.10 -5.11 0.08
C TRP A 236 -0.71 -5.05 -0.55
N VAL A 237 -0.53 -5.65 -1.74
CA VAL A 237 0.77 -5.77 -2.40
C VAL A 237 0.69 -5.44 -3.88
N TRP A 238 1.80 -5.01 -4.47
CA TRP A 238 1.97 -5.02 -5.92
C TRP A 238 2.04 -6.48 -6.40
N SER A 239 1.41 -6.79 -7.53
CA SER A 239 1.29 -8.17 -8.02
C SER A 239 2.42 -8.61 -8.96
N ASP A 240 3.60 -8.05 -8.80
CA ASP A 240 4.75 -8.24 -9.68
C ASP A 240 5.26 -9.69 -9.74
N TYR A 241 5.11 -10.45 -8.66
CA TYR A 241 5.52 -11.85 -8.61
C TYR A 241 4.93 -12.69 -9.77
N LEU A 242 3.65 -12.48 -10.09
CA LEU A 242 2.96 -13.20 -11.17
C LEU A 242 3.47 -12.89 -12.60
N ARG A 243 4.28 -11.86 -12.77
CA ARG A 243 4.87 -11.55 -14.08
C ARG A 243 5.87 -12.60 -14.53
N ARG A 244 6.60 -13.19 -13.59
CA ARG A 244 7.77 -14.04 -13.85
C ARG A 244 7.69 -15.44 -13.24
N HIS A 245 6.64 -15.72 -12.46
CA HIS A 245 6.45 -16.99 -11.76
C HIS A 245 5.17 -17.67 -12.18
N GLU A 246 5.08 -18.98 -11.91
CA GLU A 246 3.93 -19.78 -12.33
C GLU A 246 2.70 -19.49 -11.44
N PRO A 247 1.52 -19.32 -12.06
CA PRO A 247 0.29 -18.97 -11.34
C PRO A 247 -0.16 -20.06 -10.36
N GLU A 248 0.20 -21.32 -10.58
CA GLU A 248 -0.13 -22.45 -9.71
C GLU A 248 0.61 -22.36 -8.38
N GLU A 249 1.88 -21.96 -8.38
CA GLU A 249 2.63 -21.72 -7.14
C GLU A 249 2.05 -20.56 -6.37
N PHE A 250 1.75 -19.46 -7.08
CA PHE A 250 1.13 -18.27 -6.47
C PHE A 250 -0.20 -18.63 -5.81
N ALA A 251 -1.08 -19.37 -6.51
CA ALA A 251 -2.39 -19.78 -6.00
C ALA A 251 -2.31 -20.67 -4.75
N ARG A 252 -1.26 -21.50 -4.64
CA ARG A 252 -1.06 -22.35 -3.47
C ARG A 252 -0.54 -21.59 -2.25
N ARG A 253 0.21 -20.52 -2.45
CA ARG A 253 1.00 -19.86 -1.38
C ARG A 253 0.46 -18.51 -0.97
N MET A 254 -0.07 -17.70 -1.89
CA MET A 254 -0.59 -16.37 -1.61
C MET A 254 -1.98 -16.46 -0.95
N PRO A 255 -2.17 -15.95 0.27
CA PRO A 255 -3.48 -15.94 0.90
C PRO A 255 -4.50 -15.12 0.10
N LYS A 256 -5.74 -15.58 0.03
CA LYS A 256 -6.84 -14.86 -0.62
C LYS A 256 -7.23 -13.55 0.10
N SER A 257 -6.83 -13.41 1.36
CA SER A 257 -6.99 -12.17 2.10
C SER A 257 -6.15 -11.01 1.55
N VAL A 258 -5.06 -11.31 0.84
CA VAL A 258 -4.13 -10.28 0.34
C VAL A 258 -4.68 -9.60 -0.90
N VAL A 259 -4.89 -8.28 -0.83
CA VAL A 259 -5.30 -7.46 -1.98
C VAL A 259 -4.13 -7.34 -2.95
N GLN A 260 -4.41 -7.53 -4.23
CA GLN A 260 -3.40 -7.48 -5.29
C GLN A 260 -3.53 -6.17 -6.08
N SER A 261 -2.42 -5.52 -6.39
CA SER A 261 -2.40 -4.31 -7.20
C SER A 261 -1.60 -4.53 -8.48
N PRO A 262 -2.23 -5.06 -9.53
CA PRO A 262 -1.60 -5.09 -10.84
C PRO A 262 -1.53 -3.67 -11.41
N TRP A 263 -0.42 -3.33 -12.08
CA TRP A 263 -0.23 -1.98 -12.58
C TRP A 263 0.20 -1.94 -14.05
N TRP A 264 -0.26 -0.89 -14.75
CA TRP A 264 0.08 -0.60 -16.12
C TRP A 264 -0.08 0.89 -16.44
N TYR A 265 0.92 1.50 -17.06
CA TYR A 265 1.02 2.95 -17.26
C TYR A 265 0.97 3.37 -18.73
N ILE A 266 0.89 2.40 -19.64
CA ILE A 266 0.86 2.61 -21.08
C ILE A 266 -0.50 2.12 -21.60
N GLY A 267 -1.32 2.98 -22.18
CA GLY A 267 -2.73 2.69 -22.48
C GLY A 267 -3.04 1.48 -23.35
N LYS A 268 -2.06 0.85 -24.01
CA LYS A 268 -2.26 -0.33 -24.87
C LYS A 268 -2.00 -1.63 -24.13
N PHE A 269 -3.01 -2.51 -24.07
CA PHE A 269 -2.91 -3.84 -23.47
C PHE A 269 -2.63 -4.91 -24.52
N ASP A 270 -1.63 -5.73 -24.29
CA ASP A 270 -1.28 -6.88 -25.13
C ASP A 270 -0.78 -8.04 -24.24
N PRO A 271 -1.69 -8.87 -23.66
CA PRO A 271 -1.31 -9.97 -22.77
C PRO A 271 -0.42 -11.03 -23.40
N GLU A 272 -0.36 -11.12 -24.72
CA GLU A 272 0.51 -12.07 -25.43
C GLU A 272 1.97 -11.58 -25.45
N LYS A 273 2.18 -10.26 -25.44
CA LYS A 273 3.52 -9.65 -25.57
C LYS A 273 4.04 -9.03 -24.28
N ASN A 274 3.16 -8.61 -23.39
CA ASN A 274 3.55 -7.82 -22.20
C ASN A 274 3.32 -8.60 -20.92
N LEU A 275 4.38 -8.88 -20.18
CA LEU A 275 4.33 -9.61 -18.91
C LEU A 275 3.36 -8.98 -17.87
N PRO A 276 3.33 -7.63 -17.67
CA PRO A 276 2.39 -7.02 -16.74
C PRO A 276 0.93 -7.27 -17.12
N THR A 277 0.55 -7.09 -18.38
CA THR A 277 -0.84 -7.31 -18.83
C THR A 277 -1.22 -8.79 -18.84
N LYS A 278 -0.26 -9.68 -19.11
CA LYS A 278 -0.43 -11.14 -18.94
C LYS A 278 -0.68 -11.51 -17.48
N ALA A 279 0.06 -10.90 -16.56
CA ALA A 279 -0.14 -11.11 -15.12
C ALA A 279 -1.53 -10.66 -14.66
N MET A 280 -2.09 -9.58 -15.22
CA MET A 280 -3.47 -9.15 -14.94
C MET A 280 -4.49 -10.24 -15.33
N VAL A 281 -4.35 -10.83 -16.50
CA VAL A 281 -5.23 -11.93 -16.96
C VAL A 281 -5.09 -13.16 -16.05
N ARG A 282 -3.86 -13.51 -15.64
CA ARG A 282 -3.61 -14.61 -14.70
C ARG A 282 -4.30 -14.34 -13.36
N LEU A 283 -4.16 -13.12 -12.85
CA LEU A 283 -4.72 -12.71 -11.56
C LEU A 283 -6.25 -12.77 -11.55
N ALA A 284 -6.90 -12.31 -12.64
CA ALA A 284 -8.35 -12.40 -12.82
C ALA A 284 -8.84 -13.86 -12.77
N LYS A 285 -8.15 -14.77 -13.46
CA LYS A 285 -8.48 -16.22 -13.44
C LYS A 285 -8.32 -16.85 -12.06
N LEU A 286 -7.43 -16.31 -11.23
CA LEU A 286 -7.19 -16.81 -9.90
C LEU A 286 -8.22 -16.27 -8.87
N GLY A 287 -9.05 -15.28 -9.20
CA GLY A 287 -10.10 -14.74 -8.31
C GLY A 287 -9.54 -14.12 -7.03
N TYR A 288 -8.55 -13.24 -7.16
CA TYR A 288 -8.07 -12.39 -6.07
C TYR A 288 -8.76 -11.04 -6.11
N ASP A 289 -8.97 -10.45 -4.94
CA ASP A 289 -9.40 -9.07 -4.84
C ASP A 289 -8.29 -8.14 -5.30
N VAL A 290 -8.66 -7.15 -6.14
CA VAL A 290 -7.70 -6.26 -6.77
C VAL A 290 -8.04 -4.78 -6.60
N ILE A 291 -6.99 -3.96 -6.53
CA ILE A 291 -7.04 -2.51 -6.74
C ILE A 291 -6.01 -2.20 -7.83
N PRO A 292 -6.39 -2.27 -9.12
CA PRO A 292 -5.48 -2.00 -10.22
C PRO A 292 -4.97 -0.56 -10.20
N CYS A 293 -3.70 -0.38 -10.61
CA CYS A 293 -3.02 0.90 -10.58
C CYS A 293 -2.60 1.39 -11.96
N SER A 294 -2.68 2.71 -12.16
CA SER A 294 -2.08 3.40 -13.28
C SER A 294 -1.27 4.61 -12.83
N SER A 295 -0.64 5.29 -13.78
CA SER A 295 0.18 6.46 -13.53
C SER A 295 0.12 7.43 -14.71
N ASN A 296 0.32 8.72 -14.43
CA ASN A 296 0.56 9.73 -15.45
C ASN A 296 2.06 10.07 -15.63
N CYS A 297 2.96 9.28 -15.01
CA CYS A 297 4.41 9.53 -15.07
C CYS A 297 4.96 9.52 -16.50
N TYR A 298 4.56 8.58 -17.33
CA TYR A 298 5.02 8.49 -18.73
C TYR A 298 4.25 9.36 -19.72
N SER A 299 3.46 10.31 -19.24
CA SER A 299 2.70 11.26 -20.08
C SER A 299 1.78 10.55 -21.11
N HIS A 300 1.16 9.45 -20.72
CA HIS A 300 0.11 8.78 -21.51
C HIS A 300 -1.28 9.24 -21.05
N PRO A 301 -1.89 10.20 -21.73
CA PRO A 301 -3.27 10.61 -21.43
C PRO A 301 -4.21 9.41 -21.56
N GLY A 302 -5.12 9.24 -20.61
CA GLY A 302 -6.09 8.14 -20.64
C GLY A 302 -5.53 6.77 -20.23
N ALA A 303 -4.31 6.68 -19.69
CA ALA A 303 -3.76 5.41 -19.20
C ALA A 303 -4.66 4.77 -18.15
N MET A 304 -5.16 5.56 -17.18
CA MET A 304 -6.09 5.08 -16.15
C MET A 304 -7.43 4.62 -16.73
N GLU A 305 -8.00 5.36 -17.67
CA GLU A 305 -9.24 4.96 -18.35
C GLU A 305 -9.07 3.63 -19.07
N SER A 306 -7.93 3.42 -19.72
CA SER A 306 -7.59 2.16 -20.40
C SER A 306 -7.46 1.01 -19.40
N VAL A 307 -6.88 1.23 -18.21
CA VAL A 307 -6.82 0.22 -17.13
C VAL A 307 -8.24 -0.16 -16.69
N VAL A 308 -9.10 0.82 -16.44
CA VAL A 308 -10.48 0.59 -16.02
C VAL A 308 -11.25 -0.21 -17.08
N GLU A 309 -11.15 0.19 -18.36
CA GLU A 309 -11.82 -0.52 -19.46
C GLU A 309 -11.31 -1.96 -19.63
N PHE A 310 -10.00 -2.19 -19.48
CA PHE A 310 -9.43 -3.53 -19.52
C PHE A 310 -9.92 -4.38 -18.35
N CYS A 311 -9.91 -3.82 -17.13
CA CYS A 311 -10.35 -4.53 -15.93
C CYS A 311 -11.84 -4.91 -15.99
N ARG A 312 -12.71 -4.02 -16.49
CA ARG A 312 -14.13 -4.30 -16.70
C ARG A 312 -14.39 -5.53 -17.58
N LYS A 313 -13.50 -5.77 -18.57
CA LYS A 313 -13.63 -6.89 -19.50
C LYS A 313 -12.97 -8.17 -18.98
N THR A 314 -12.09 -8.06 -17.99
CA THR A 314 -11.16 -9.13 -17.62
C THR A 314 -11.45 -9.71 -16.24
N PHE A 315 -11.80 -8.87 -15.29
CA PHE A 315 -12.06 -9.26 -13.90
C PHE A 315 -13.55 -9.42 -13.61
N ASP A 316 -13.85 -10.32 -12.68
CA ASP A 316 -15.17 -10.31 -12.04
C ASP A 316 -15.31 -9.00 -11.25
N PRO A 317 -16.39 -8.22 -11.46
CA PRO A 317 -16.61 -6.96 -10.74
C PRO A 317 -16.58 -7.09 -9.21
N GLU A 318 -17.00 -8.24 -8.66
CA GLU A 318 -16.98 -8.51 -7.22
C GLU A 318 -15.57 -8.53 -6.63
N HIS A 319 -14.55 -8.82 -7.45
CA HIS A 319 -13.16 -8.81 -7.06
C HIS A 319 -12.44 -7.48 -7.30
N VAL A 320 -13.07 -6.49 -7.94
CA VAL A 320 -12.47 -5.17 -8.14
C VAL A 320 -12.91 -4.24 -7.01
N LEU A 321 -12.01 -4.02 -6.04
CA LEU A 321 -12.30 -3.21 -4.85
C LEU A 321 -12.13 -1.70 -5.10
N GLY A 322 -11.53 -1.32 -6.21
CA GLY A 322 -11.24 0.07 -6.56
C GLY A 322 -10.18 0.20 -7.62
N PHE A 323 -9.71 1.43 -7.82
CA PHE A 323 -8.62 1.79 -8.71
C PHE A 323 -7.70 2.82 -8.05
N GLN A 324 -6.41 2.78 -8.40
CA GLN A 324 -5.39 3.66 -7.84
C GLN A 324 -4.63 4.40 -8.95
N MET A 325 -4.37 5.70 -8.73
CA MET A 325 -3.35 6.45 -9.44
C MET A 325 -2.10 6.60 -8.57
N ALA A 326 -0.92 6.48 -9.18
CA ALA A 326 0.37 6.66 -8.53
C ALA A 326 1.30 7.48 -9.44
N PRO A 327 1.34 8.80 -9.29
CA PRO A 327 2.15 9.68 -10.13
C PRO A 327 3.66 9.48 -10.04
N TRP A 328 4.17 8.91 -8.94
CA TRP A 328 5.60 8.69 -8.67
C TRP A 328 6.39 10.00 -8.65
N LEU A 329 5.83 11.04 -8.05
CA LEU A 329 6.36 12.40 -8.02
C LEU A 329 6.45 12.91 -6.58
N GLU A 330 7.43 13.79 -6.33
CA GLU A 330 7.47 14.57 -5.09
C GLU A 330 6.25 15.48 -4.96
N MET A 331 5.84 15.74 -3.73
CA MET A 331 4.81 16.72 -3.42
C MET A 331 5.44 18.11 -3.35
N ASN A 332 5.69 18.74 -4.52
CA ASN A 332 6.30 20.05 -4.62
C ASN A 332 5.66 20.92 -5.71
N LYS A 333 6.07 22.19 -5.77
CA LYS A 333 5.49 23.16 -6.69
C LYS A 333 5.71 22.84 -8.18
N VAL A 334 6.83 22.18 -8.51
CA VAL A 334 7.16 21.83 -9.91
C VAL A 334 6.15 20.82 -10.44
N PHE A 335 5.74 19.87 -9.61
CA PHE A 335 4.83 18.79 -9.99
C PHE A 335 3.36 19.04 -9.66
N GLU A 336 2.99 20.18 -9.07
CA GLU A 336 1.61 20.46 -8.65
C GLU A 336 0.59 20.26 -9.79
N LYS A 337 0.91 20.71 -11.00
CA LYS A 337 0.05 20.51 -12.17
C LYS A 337 -0.12 19.02 -12.51
N ARG A 338 0.94 18.22 -12.38
CA ARG A 338 0.90 16.77 -12.64
C ARG A 338 0.01 16.04 -11.63
N TRP A 339 0.03 16.48 -10.37
CA TRP A 339 -0.88 15.98 -9.34
C TRP A 339 -2.35 16.29 -9.64
N PHE A 340 -2.63 17.48 -10.18
CA PHE A 340 -3.98 17.86 -10.61
C PHE A 340 -4.43 17.02 -11.82
N GLU A 341 -3.55 16.81 -12.79
CA GLU A 341 -3.81 15.96 -13.96
C GLU A 341 -4.09 14.50 -13.55
N SER A 342 -3.36 13.96 -12.57
CA SER A 342 -3.62 12.63 -12.00
C SER A 342 -5.05 12.52 -11.47
N ALA A 343 -5.44 13.47 -10.64
CA ALA A 343 -6.78 13.54 -10.07
C ALA A 343 -7.88 13.62 -11.15
N ASP A 344 -7.66 14.41 -12.20
CA ASP A 344 -8.62 14.54 -13.31
C ASP A 344 -8.73 13.25 -14.12
N GLN A 345 -7.62 12.53 -14.36
CA GLN A 345 -7.64 11.21 -15.03
C GLN A 345 -8.37 10.16 -14.19
N LEU A 346 -8.19 10.15 -12.87
CA LEU A 346 -8.91 9.22 -12.00
C LEU A 346 -10.40 9.53 -12.00
N ALA A 347 -10.78 10.83 -11.99
CA ALA A 347 -12.18 11.24 -12.06
C ALA A 347 -12.85 10.83 -13.39
N ALA A 348 -12.16 11.03 -14.51
CA ALA A 348 -12.64 10.61 -15.83
C ALA A 348 -12.86 9.10 -15.92
N SER A 349 -11.96 8.32 -15.32
CA SER A 349 -12.04 6.85 -15.33
C SER A 349 -13.23 6.30 -14.54
N ARG A 350 -13.76 7.04 -13.56
CA ARG A 350 -14.98 6.63 -12.83
C ARG A 350 -16.18 6.47 -13.77
N LEU A 351 -16.32 7.35 -14.74
CA LEU A 351 -17.41 7.26 -15.72
C LEU A 351 -17.30 5.99 -16.57
N LYS A 352 -16.08 5.55 -16.85
CA LYS A 352 -15.81 4.33 -17.60
C LYS A 352 -16.13 3.05 -16.82
N TRP A 353 -16.00 3.09 -15.51
CA TRP A 353 -16.36 1.96 -14.64
C TRP A 353 -17.87 1.83 -14.46
N GLN A 354 -18.57 2.94 -14.38
CA GLN A 354 -20.02 3.00 -14.17
C GLN A 354 -20.84 2.78 -15.45
N ALA A 355 -20.23 2.95 -16.63
CA ALA A 355 -20.88 2.75 -17.94
C ALA A 355 -21.00 1.26 -18.31
#